data_43859949b8f9dfa2849575fac8465707
#
_entry.id   43859949b8f9dfa2849575fac8465707
#
_cell.length_a   1.000
_cell.length_b   1.000
_cell.length_c   1.000
_cell.angle_alpha   90.00
_cell.angle_beta   90.00
_cell.angle_gamma   90.00
#
_symmetry.space_group_name_H-M   'P 1'
#
loop_
_entity.id
_entity.type
_entity.pdbx_description
1 polymer ?
#
loop_
_entity_poly.entity_id
_entity_poly.type
_entity_poly.pdbx_seq_one_letter_code
_entity_poly.pdbx_strand_id
1 'polypeptide(L)'
;MLFSREALLRALGLEGDARIPPALRAQVRQLEEDQKRRARRARTDVLDRAMIDLLSFYRDVLVSQMGSDVERVNIDLAEALDRVAASTGPEQSLARIAAIEQCRTRLRSNASPLLAVESLMVQLRPQARPVSEP
;
A
#
# COMPACT_ATOMS: atom_id res chain seq x y z
N MET A 1 21.76 -4.74 -8.56
CA MET A 1 22.62 -3.71 -7.95
C MET A 1 22.19 -2.34 -8.43
N LEU A 2 21.81 -1.49 -7.50
CA LEU A 2 21.44 -0.11 -7.80
C LEU A 2 22.74 0.73 -7.75
N PHE A 3 23.20 1.17 -8.90
CA PHE A 3 24.27 2.14 -8.96
C PHE A 3 23.72 3.51 -8.53
N SER A 4 24.24 4.07 -7.46
CA SER A 4 23.95 5.45 -7.10
C SER A 4 24.62 6.41 -8.09
N ARG A 5 24.07 7.64 -8.18
CA ARG A 5 24.72 8.72 -8.96
C ARG A 5 26.18 8.87 -8.61
N GLU A 6 26.49 8.80 -7.30
CA GLU A 6 27.84 8.92 -6.76
C GLU A 6 28.75 7.76 -7.21
N ALA A 7 28.25 6.54 -7.21
CA ALA A 7 29.00 5.39 -7.70
C ALA A 7 29.32 5.49 -9.19
N LEU A 8 28.38 6.00 -10.01
CA LEU A 8 28.61 6.25 -11.44
C LEU A 8 29.68 7.33 -11.66
N LEU A 9 29.57 8.45 -10.95
CA LEU A 9 30.55 9.54 -11.03
C LEU A 9 31.94 9.08 -10.60
N ARG A 10 32.01 8.25 -9.58
CA ARG A 10 33.25 7.64 -9.09
C ARG A 10 33.85 6.69 -10.12
N ALA A 11 33.02 5.83 -10.70
CA ALA A 11 33.44 4.88 -11.74
C ALA A 11 33.96 5.59 -13.02
N LEU A 12 33.45 6.79 -13.32
CA LEU A 12 33.85 7.60 -14.45
C LEU A 12 35.04 8.54 -14.14
N GLY A 13 35.57 8.52 -12.89
CA GLY A 13 36.68 9.39 -12.48
C GLY A 13 36.29 10.87 -12.38
N LEU A 14 34.99 11.18 -12.27
CA LEU A 14 34.44 12.54 -12.22
C LEU A 14 34.14 12.98 -10.78
N GLU A 15 34.91 12.51 -9.82
CA GLU A 15 34.79 12.95 -8.43
C GLU A 15 35.30 14.40 -8.30
N GLY A 16 34.45 15.25 -7.73
CA GLY A 16 34.73 16.66 -7.48
C GLY A 16 34.02 17.60 -8.46
N ASP A 17 34.45 18.84 -8.46
CA ASP A 17 33.86 19.97 -9.19
C ASP A 17 34.04 19.91 -10.73
N ALA A 18 34.31 18.74 -11.28
CA ALA A 18 34.48 18.53 -12.69
C ALA A 18 33.14 18.72 -13.41
N ARG A 19 33.14 19.61 -14.42
CA ARG A 19 31.99 19.79 -15.31
C ARG A 19 31.71 18.47 -16.03
N ILE A 20 30.57 17.87 -15.74
CA ILE A 20 30.08 16.67 -16.44
C ILE A 20 29.85 17.03 -17.90
N PRO A 21 30.45 16.32 -18.87
CA PRO A 21 30.19 16.57 -20.29
C PRO A 21 28.70 16.45 -20.65
N PRO A 22 28.15 17.21 -21.59
CA PRO A 22 26.73 17.20 -21.94
C PRO A 22 26.17 15.80 -22.24
N ALA A 23 26.92 14.95 -22.90
CA ALA A 23 26.55 13.56 -23.20
C ALA A 23 26.38 12.72 -21.91
N LEU A 24 27.25 12.91 -20.95
CA LEU A 24 27.19 12.22 -19.65
C LEU A 24 26.09 12.79 -18.75
N ARG A 25 25.74 14.08 -18.87
CA ARG A 25 24.61 14.67 -18.14
C ARG A 25 23.29 13.99 -18.50
N ALA A 26 23.07 13.69 -19.78
CA ALA A 26 21.87 12.98 -20.22
C ALA A 26 21.81 11.58 -19.65
N GLN A 27 22.93 10.86 -19.62
CA GLN A 27 23.03 9.52 -19.01
C GLN A 27 22.81 9.54 -17.49
N VAL A 28 23.40 10.51 -16.79
CA VAL A 28 23.20 10.68 -15.34
C VAL A 28 21.74 11.00 -15.02
N ARG A 29 21.12 11.88 -15.79
CA ARG A 29 19.71 12.23 -15.65
C ARG A 29 18.81 11.03 -15.87
N GLN A 30 19.07 10.23 -16.91
CA GLN A 30 18.34 9.01 -17.20
C GLN A 30 18.46 7.99 -16.06
N LEU A 31 19.65 7.83 -15.49
CA LEU A 31 19.89 6.94 -14.36
C LEU A 31 19.11 7.40 -13.12
N GLU A 32 19.13 8.71 -12.83
CA GLU A 32 18.38 9.28 -11.70
C GLU A 32 16.88 9.07 -11.86
N GLU A 33 16.33 9.26 -13.05
CA GLU A 33 14.91 9.01 -13.35
C GLU A 33 14.56 7.53 -13.22
N ASP A 34 15.41 6.63 -13.68
CA ASP A 34 15.20 5.19 -13.56
C ASP A 34 15.25 4.75 -12.09
N GLN A 35 16.14 5.30 -11.29
CA GLN A 35 16.22 5.04 -9.84
C GLN A 35 14.97 5.52 -9.13
N LYS A 36 14.46 6.71 -9.45
CA LYS A 36 13.21 7.23 -8.89
C LYS A 36 12.01 6.34 -9.21
N ARG A 37 11.92 5.89 -10.46
CA ARG A 37 10.88 4.96 -10.90
C ARG A 37 10.91 3.63 -10.16
N ARG A 38 12.09 3.05 -10.01
CA ARG A 38 12.29 1.80 -9.28
C ARG A 38 11.93 1.93 -7.81
N ALA A 39 12.35 3.01 -7.15
CA ALA A 39 12.03 3.28 -5.75
C ALA A 39 10.52 3.48 -5.55
N ARG A 40 9.85 4.20 -6.46
CA ARG A 40 8.40 4.37 -6.45
C ARG A 40 7.66 3.05 -6.63
N ARG A 41 8.10 2.23 -7.59
CA ARG A 41 7.52 0.91 -7.85
C ARG A 41 7.68 -0.01 -6.66
N ALA A 42 8.86 -0.05 -6.04
CA ALA A 42 9.11 -0.86 -4.85
C ALA A 42 8.20 -0.46 -3.68
N ARG A 43 8.01 0.84 -3.45
CA ARG A 43 7.08 1.33 -2.41
C ARG A 43 5.63 0.95 -2.72
N THR A 44 5.22 1.10 -3.97
CA THR A 44 3.87 0.73 -4.41
C THR A 44 3.63 -0.77 -4.23
N ASP A 45 4.60 -1.61 -4.56
CA ASP A 45 4.50 -3.07 -4.41
C ASP A 45 4.36 -3.48 -2.94
N VAL A 46 5.11 -2.86 -2.04
CA VAL A 46 5.00 -3.10 -0.59
C VAL A 46 3.62 -2.71 -0.07
N LEU A 47 3.11 -1.55 -0.48
CA LEU A 47 1.78 -1.08 -0.09
C LEU A 47 0.68 -1.97 -0.67
N ASP A 48 0.79 -2.38 -1.93
CA ASP A 48 -0.18 -3.28 -2.54
C ASP A 48 -0.22 -4.64 -1.82
N ARG A 49 0.93 -5.14 -1.41
CA ARG A 49 1.01 -6.36 -0.60
C ARG A 49 0.29 -6.21 0.73
N ALA A 50 0.49 -5.09 1.41
CA ALA A 50 -0.23 -4.79 2.65
C ALA A 50 -1.75 -4.71 2.42
N MET A 51 -2.19 -4.18 1.28
CA MET A 51 -3.61 -4.15 0.93
C MET A 51 -4.18 -5.55 0.69
N ILE A 52 -3.42 -6.42 0.06
CA ILE A 52 -3.82 -7.84 -0.14
C ILE A 52 -3.99 -8.53 1.21
N ASP A 53 -3.09 -8.31 2.14
CA ASP A 53 -3.17 -8.86 3.49
C ASP A 53 -4.41 -8.34 4.23
N LEU A 54 -4.73 -7.05 4.11
CA LEU A 54 -5.97 -6.47 4.66
C LEU A 54 -7.23 -7.06 4.01
N LEU A 55 -7.22 -7.26 2.71
CA LEU A 55 -8.34 -7.91 2.01
C LEU A 55 -8.58 -9.32 2.54
N SER A 56 -7.53 -10.08 2.72
CA SER A 56 -7.60 -11.42 3.31
C SER A 56 -8.20 -11.39 4.72
N PHE A 57 -7.79 -10.43 5.55
CA PHE A 57 -8.31 -10.24 6.89
C PHE A 57 -9.83 -9.94 6.87
N TYR A 58 -10.26 -8.95 6.11
CA TYR A 58 -11.68 -8.56 6.04
C TYR A 58 -12.54 -9.60 5.35
N ARG A 59 -11.99 -10.39 4.43
CA ARG A 59 -12.66 -11.57 3.91
C ARG A 59 -12.99 -12.56 5.02
N ASP A 60 -12.03 -12.85 5.88
CA ASP A 60 -12.26 -13.76 7.01
C ASP A 60 -13.27 -13.18 8.01
N VAL A 61 -13.25 -11.87 8.24
CA VAL A 61 -14.27 -11.18 9.06
C VAL A 61 -15.66 -11.38 8.45
N LEU A 62 -15.82 -11.15 7.16
CA LEU A 62 -17.09 -11.29 6.46
C LEU A 62 -17.61 -12.74 6.50
N VAL A 63 -16.74 -13.69 6.22
CA VAL A 63 -17.06 -15.12 6.28
C VAL A 63 -17.56 -15.51 7.68
N SER A 64 -16.92 -15.01 8.73
CA SER A 64 -17.34 -15.22 10.11
C SER A 64 -18.69 -14.60 10.42
N GLN A 65 -18.93 -13.38 9.93
CA GLN A 65 -20.20 -12.66 10.12
C GLN A 65 -21.37 -13.32 9.37
N MET A 66 -21.08 -13.96 8.24
CA MET A 66 -22.09 -14.67 7.44
C MET A 66 -22.38 -16.08 7.97
N GLY A 67 -21.69 -16.54 8.99
CA GLY A 67 -21.86 -17.89 9.53
C GLY A 67 -21.46 -18.99 8.55
N SER A 68 -20.52 -18.73 7.67
CA SER A 68 -20.04 -19.67 6.66
C SER A 68 -19.07 -20.68 7.27
N ASP A 69 -19.13 -21.94 6.80
CA ASP A 69 -18.19 -23.00 7.18
C ASP A 69 -16.85 -22.92 6.43
N VAL A 70 -16.64 -21.86 5.62
CA VAL A 70 -15.38 -21.65 4.90
C VAL A 70 -14.25 -21.41 5.88
N GLU A 71 -13.14 -22.10 5.68
CA GLU A 71 -11.95 -22.01 6.52
C GLU A 71 -11.35 -20.60 6.50
N ARG A 72 -10.96 -20.11 7.68
CA ARG A 72 -10.24 -18.84 7.82
C ARG A 72 -8.81 -19.00 7.34
N VAL A 73 -8.31 -18.00 6.61
CA VAL A 73 -6.92 -17.93 6.15
C VAL A 73 -6.00 -17.39 7.24
N ASN A 74 -6.46 -16.41 8.01
CA ASN A 74 -5.66 -15.70 9.02
C ASN A 74 -5.84 -16.34 10.41
N ILE A 75 -5.39 -17.56 10.58
CA ILE A 75 -5.52 -18.33 11.82
C ILE A 75 -4.83 -17.63 12.99
N ASP A 76 -3.66 -17.01 12.74
CA ASP A 76 -2.87 -16.29 13.74
C ASP A 76 -3.55 -15.05 14.30
N LEU A 77 -4.55 -14.52 13.60
CA LEU A 77 -5.29 -13.32 13.95
C LEU A 77 -6.71 -13.61 14.45
N ALA A 78 -6.98 -14.82 14.89
CA ALA A 78 -8.32 -15.26 15.27
C ALA A 78 -8.99 -14.36 16.30
N GLU A 79 -8.28 -13.91 17.33
CA GLU A 79 -8.82 -13.00 18.36
C GLU A 79 -9.20 -11.63 17.79
N ALA A 80 -8.33 -11.06 16.96
CA ALA A 80 -8.60 -9.78 16.30
C ALA A 80 -9.77 -9.89 15.32
N LEU A 81 -9.84 -10.99 14.56
CA LEU A 81 -10.95 -11.31 13.66
C LEU A 81 -12.28 -11.37 14.41
N ASP A 82 -12.32 -12.09 15.51
CA ASP A 82 -13.52 -12.25 16.31
C ASP A 82 -13.99 -10.94 16.90
N ARG A 83 -13.07 -10.09 17.38
CA ARG A 83 -13.39 -8.76 17.88
C ARG A 83 -13.99 -7.86 16.80
N VAL A 84 -13.38 -7.83 15.63
CA VAL A 84 -13.87 -7.02 14.51
C VAL A 84 -15.20 -7.55 14.01
N ALA A 85 -15.36 -8.86 13.87
CA ALA A 85 -16.60 -9.47 13.45
C ALA A 85 -17.76 -9.20 14.42
N ALA A 86 -17.48 -9.16 15.73
CA ALA A 86 -18.48 -8.87 16.76
C ALA A 86 -18.84 -7.38 16.83
N SER A 87 -17.91 -6.49 16.53
CA SER A 87 -18.11 -5.02 16.63
C SER A 87 -18.65 -4.37 15.37
N THR A 88 -18.69 -5.08 14.25
CA THR A 88 -19.15 -4.57 12.96
C THR A 88 -20.15 -5.53 12.32
N GLY A 89 -20.79 -5.09 11.25
CA GLY A 89 -21.70 -5.94 10.48
C GLY A 89 -21.17 -6.27 9.08
N PRO A 90 -21.82 -7.20 8.37
CA PRO A 90 -21.42 -7.60 7.02
C PRO A 90 -21.37 -6.43 6.04
N GLU A 91 -22.30 -5.48 6.14
CA GLU A 91 -22.33 -4.29 5.29
C GLU A 91 -21.10 -3.42 5.45
N GLN A 92 -20.65 -3.21 6.69
CA GLN A 92 -19.43 -2.46 6.99
C GLN A 92 -18.21 -3.19 6.48
N SER A 93 -18.15 -4.51 6.62
CA SER A 93 -17.05 -5.33 6.10
C SER A 93 -16.97 -5.26 4.59
N LEU A 94 -18.09 -5.32 3.88
CA LEU A 94 -18.14 -5.13 2.42
C LEU A 94 -17.67 -3.73 2.01
N ALA A 95 -18.10 -2.69 2.73
CA ALA A 95 -17.66 -1.32 2.46
C ALA A 95 -16.15 -1.15 2.66
N ARG A 96 -15.59 -1.79 3.67
CA ARG A 96 -14.13 -1.78 3.93
C ARG A 96 -13.36 -2.53 2.85
N ILE A 97 -13.84 -3.67 2.40
CA ILE A 97 -13.27 -4.41 1.26
C ILE A 97 -13.26 -3.53 0.01
N ALA A 98 -14.36 -2.87 -0.30
CA ALA A 98 -14.45 -1.96 -1.43
C ALA A 98 -13.47 -0.78 -1.31
N ALA A 99 -13.31 -0.21 -0.12
CA ALA A 99 -12.36 0.86 0.16
C ALA A 99 -10.89 0.41 -0.06
N ILE A 100 -10.54 -0.80 0.35
CA ILE A 100 -9.22 -1.38 0.14
C ILE A 100 -8.96 -1.60 -1.35
N GLU A 101 -9.91 -2.15 -2.09
CA GLU A 101 -9.81 -2.33 -3.54
C GLU A 101 -9.64 -0.99 -4.26
N GLN A 102 -10.33 0.05 -3.84
CA GLN A 102 -10.17 1.39 -4.37
C GLN A 102 -8.78 1.96 -4.08
N CYS A 103 -8.26 1.73 -2.88
CA CYS A 103 -6.89 2.11 -2.54
C CYS A 103 -5.87 1.42 -3.45
N ARG A 104 -6.03 0.13 -3.72
CA ARG A 104 -5.17 -0.61 -4.64
C ARG A 104 -5.20 -0.01 -6.04
N THR A 105 -6.37 0.33 -6.54
CA THR A 105 -6.52 1.00 -7.85
C THR A 105 -5.79 2.34 -7.89
N ARG A 106 -5.91 3.14 -6.84
CA ARG A 106 -5.20 4.43 -6.73
C ARG A 106 -3.70 4.27 -6.64
N LEU A 107 -3.20 3.26 -5.95
CA LEU A 107 -1.76 2.96 -5.87
C LEU A 107 -1.15 2.62 -7.24
N ARG A 108 -1.93 2.05 -8.14
CA ARG A 108 -1.51 1.71 -9.52
C ARG A 108 -1.60 2.90 -10.47
N SER A 109 -2.31 3.95 -10.09
CA SER A 109 -2.46 5.19 -10.85
C SER A 109 -1.34 6.17 -10.50
N ASN A 110 -1.38 7.37 -11.10
CA ASN A 110 -0.49 8.48 -10.78
C ASN A 110 -0.85 9.22 -9.49
N ALA A 111 -1.81 8.72 -8.72
CA ALA A 111 -2.19 9.33 -7.44
C ALA A 111 -1.07 9.18 -6.40
N SER A 112 -1.04 10.11 -5.44
CA SER A 112 -0.12 10.03 -4.32
C SER A 112 -0.38 8.79 -3.48
N PRO A 113 0.60 7.89 -3.30
CA PRO A 113 0.43 6.72 -2.44
C PRO A 113 0.05 7.09 -1.00
N LEU A 114 0.62 8.15 -0.46
CA LEU A 114 0.32 8.64 0.89
C LEU A 114 -1.15 9.04 1.03
N LEU A 115 -1.67 9.83 0.09
CA LEU A 115 -3.08 10.24 0.11
C LEU A 115 -4.03 9.06 -0.06
N ALA A 116 -3.67 8.09 -0.88
CA ALA A 116 -4.47 6.87 -1.05
C ALA A 116 -4.58 6.07 0.25
N VAL A 117 -3.47 5.90 0.96
CA VAL A 117 -3.43 5.19 2.24
C VAL A 117 -4.14 5.98 3.34
N GLU A 118 -3.93 7.29 3.42
CA GLU A 118 -4.62 8.15 4.39
C GLU A 118 -6.13 8.11 4.21
N SER A 119 -6.61 8.20 2.97
CA SER A 119 -8.04 8.08 2.65
C SER A 119 -8.61 6.73 3.10
N LEU A 120 -7.86 5.65 2.87
CA LEU A 120 -8.26 4.32 3.33
C LEU A 120 -8.33 4.26 4.86
N MET A 121 -7.34 4.78 5.58
CA MET A 121 -7.32 4.77 7.04
C MET A 121 -8.53 5.48 7.64
N VAL A 122 -8.96 6.58 7.04
CA VAL A 122 -10.20 7.27 7.44
C VAL A 122 -11.43 6.36 7.25
N GLN A 123 -11.51 5.64 6.14
CA GLN A 123 -12.63 4.76 5.84
C GLN A 123 -12.66 3.49 6.70
N LEU A 124 -11.50 3.05 7.19
CA LEU A 124 -11.38 1.88 8.08
C LEU A 124 -11.69 2.21 9.55
N ARG A 125 -11.82 3.48 9.92
CA ARG A 125 -12.16 3.86 11.30
C ARG A 125 -13.46 3.20 11.74
N PRO A 126 -13.55 2.77 13.02
CA PRO A 126 -14.82 2.33 13.58
C PRO A 126 -15.84 3.48 13.48
N GLN A 127 -16.96 3.23 12.83
CA GLN A 127 -18.05 4.18 12.80
C GLN A 127 -18.81 4.05 14.13
N ALA A 128 -19.09 5.18 14.78
CA ALA A 128 -19.98 5.18 15.93
C ALA A 128 -21.33 4.59 15.48
N ARG A 129 -21.82 3.59 16.20
CA ARG A 129 -23.21 3.13 16.02
C ARG A 129 -24.13 4.36 16.16
N PRO A 130 -25.05 4.60 15.24
CA PRO A 130 -26.09 5.55 15.50
C PRO A 130 -26.77 5.10 16.80
N VAL A 131 -26.80 5.99 17.79
CA VAL A 131 -27.58 5.76 19.01
C VAL A 131 -29.02 5.59 18.54
N SER A 132 -29.52 4.37 18.63
CA SER A 132 -30.95 4.14 18.44
C SER A 132 -31.60 4.90 19.61
N GLU A 133 -32.15 6.07 19.32
CA GLU A 133 -33.04 6.72 20.27
C GLU A 133 -34.19 5.78 20.60
N PRO A 134 -34.57 5.69 21.86
CA PRO A 134 -35.67 4.82 22.34
C PRO A 134 -37.03 5.19 21.76
#